data_a4dc7f7c214aab136c6f23c057c249dc
#
_entry.id   a4dc7f7c214aab136c6f23c057c249dc
#
_cell.length_a   1.000
_cell.length_b   1.000
_cell.length_c   1.000
_cell.angle_alpha   90.00
_cell.angle_beta   90.00
_cell.angle_gamma   90.00
#
_symmetry.space_group_name_H-M   'P 1'
#
loop_
_entity.id
_entity.type
_entity.pdbx_description
1 polymer ?
#
loop_
_entity_poly.entity_id
_entity_poly.type
_entity_poly.pdbx_seq_one_letter_code
_entity_poly.pdbx_strand_id
1 'polypeptide(L)'
;MQAYLSFDGNAAEALSFYAKCLDGKIAFSMTFAESPMGKDTPDAYKNKIMHATLEARGHQLMASDMPPGMPHKGYEGFTLSVQGKSVEEGKRLFDALSAGGKVTMPFAETFWAKGFGMLVDKFGVPWMVNCEH
;
A
#
# COMPACT_ATOMS: atom_id res chain seq x y z
N MET A 1 -7.46 13.99 4.62
CA MET A 1 -6.15 13.79 3.99
C MET A 1 -6.01 12.34 3.60
N GLN A 2 -5.45 12.05 2.45
CA GLN A 2 -5.30 10.68 1.94
C GLN A 2 -3.90 10.50 1.36
N ALA A 3 -3.37 9.28 1.46
CA ALA A 3 -2.08 8.95 0.85
C ALA A 3 -2.27 8.65 -0.64
N TYR A 4 -1.32 9.07 -1.45
CA TYR A 4 -1.25 8.76 -2.87
C TYR A 4 0.15 8.20 -3.15
N LEU A 5 0.22 6.94 -3.52
CA LEU A 5 1.48 6.26 -3.76
C LEU A 5 1.76 6.12 -5.26
N SER A 6 3.01 6.30 -5.63
CA SER A 6 3.46 6.06 -7.00
C SER A 6 4.29 4.77 -7.02
N PHE A 7 3.95 3.86 -7.93
CA PHE A 7 4.62 2.57 -8.06
C PHE A 7 5.43 2.50 -9.35
N ASP A 8 6.37 1.58 -9.39
CA ASP A 8 7.25 1.38 -10.54
C ASP A 8 6.73 0.25 -11.44
N GLY A 9 5.47 0.42 -11.92
CA GLY A 9 4.86 -0.53 -12.82
C GLY A 9 4.13 -1.68 -12.12
N ASN A 10 4.05 -1.69 -10.80
CA ASN A 10 3.43 -2.76 -10.01
C ASN A 10 2.28 -2.30 -9.12
N ALA A 11 1.64 -1.17 -9.47
CA ALA A 11 0.54 -0.63 -8.66
C ALA A 11 -0.64 -1.61 -8.52
N ALA A 12 -1.04 -2.27 -9.61
CA ALA A 12 -2.15 -3.23 -9.58
C ALA A 12 -1.88 -4.37 -8.63
N GLU A 13 -0.67 -4.94 -8.69
CA GLU A 13 -0.26 -6.03 -7.80
C GLU A 13 -0.22 -5.57 -6.35
N ALA A 14 0.34 -4.39 -6.10
CA ALA A 14 0.44 -3.83 -4.75
C ALA A 14 -0.94 -3.60 -4.14
N LEU A 15 -1.87 -2.97 -4.86
CA LEU A 15 -3.20 -2.70 -4.34
C LEU A 15 -4.00 -3.98 -4.11
N SER A 16 -3.84 -5.00 -4.96
CA SER A 16 -4.46 -6.31 -4.73
C SER A 16 -3.93 -6.96 -3.46
N PHE A 17 -2.63 -6.86 -3.22
CA PHE A 17 -2.01 -7.34 -2.00
C PHE A 17 -2.57 -6.62 -0.76
N TYR A 18 -2.65 -5.29 -0.80
CA TYR A 18 -3.17 -4.50 0.31
C TYR A 18 -4.66 -4.79 0.56
N ALA A 19 -5.44 -4.99 -0.50
CA ALA A 19 -6.85 -5.34 -0.35
C ALA A 19 -7.01 -6.64 0.44
N LYS A 20 -6.18 -7.64 0.18
CA LYS A 20 -6.19 -8.89 0.94
C LYS A 20 -5.74 -8.69 2.39
N CYS A 21 -4.65 -7.96 2.59
CA CYS A 21 -4.09 -7.75 3.93
C CYS A 21 -5.03 -6.97 4.85
N LEU A 22 -5.76 -6.00 4.29
CA LEU A 22 -6.55 -5.05 5.05
C LEU A 22 -8.06 -5.31 4.96
N ASP A 23 -8.47 -6.41 4.34
CA ASP A 23 -9.88 -6.74 4.10
C ASP A 23 -10.60 -5.62 3.35
N GLY A 24 -9.90 -5.04 2.38
CA GLY A 24 -10.41 -3.93 1.58
C GLY A 24 -10.86 -4.34 0.19
N LYS A 25 -11.18 -3.32 -0.61
CA LYS A 25 -11.59 -3.52 -2.00
C LYS A 25 -11.03 -2.42 -2.88
N ILE A 26 -10.84 -2.75 -4.15
CA ILE A 26 -10.46 -1.75 -5.16
C ILE A 26 -11.77 -1.06 -5.58
N ALA A 27 -11.92 0.19 -5.17
CA ALA A 27 -13.14 0.96 -5.46
C ALA A 27 -13.14 1.53 -6.88
N PHE A 28 -11.96 1.83 -7.41
CA PHE A 28 -11.81 2.38 -8.75
C PHE A 28 -10.44 1.99 -9.29
N SER A 29 -10.37 1.74 -10.59
CA SER A 29 -9.10 1.46 -11.27
C SER A 29 -9.20 1.84 -12.74
N MET A 30 -8.20 2.55 -13.25
CA MET A 30 -8.11 2.96 -14.64
C MET A 30 -6.69 2.77 -15.12
N THR A 31 -6.52 2.09 -16.26
CA THR A 31 -5.22 1.95 -16.90
C THR A 31 -4.93 3.18 -17.77
N PHE A 32 -3.67 3.32 -18.21
CA PHE A 32 -3.30 4.39 -19.15
C PHE A 32 -4.08 4.24 -20.46
N ALA A 33 -4.29 3.03 -20.95
CA ALA A 33 -5.06 2.79 -22.18
C ALA A 33 -6.51 3.27 -22.09
N GLU A 34 -7.11 3.16 -20.91
CA GLU A 34 -8.49 3.57 -20.67
C GLU A 34 -8.63 5.08 -20.45
N SER A 35 -7.51 5.78 -20.24
CA SER A 35 -7.50 7.22 -19.99
C SER A 35 -7.42 7.99 -21.31
N PRO A 36 -7.67 9.33 -21.29
CA PRO A 36 -7.46 10.17 -22.46
C PRO A 36 -6.02 10.15 -23.00
N MET A 37 -5.05 9.71 -22.18
CA MET A 37 -3.63 9.63 -22.58
C MET A 37 -3.29 8.31 -23.29
N GLY A 38 -4.25 7.41 -23.49
CA GLY A 38 -4.00 6.09 -24.04
C GLY A 38 -3.36 6.11 -25.41
N LYS A 39 -3.72 7.08 -26.27
CA LYS A 39 -3.18 7.19 -27.63
C LYS A 39 -1.70 7.51 -27.62
N ASP A 40 -1.23 8.26 -26.65
CA ASP A 40 0.16 8.72 -26.56
C ASP A 40 1.00 7.83 -25.63
N THR A 41 0.40 6.78 -25.08
CA THR A 41 1.09 5.87 -24.16
C THR A 41 1.78 4.75 -24.95
N PRO A 42 3.06 4.46 -24.68
CA PRO A 42 3.73 3.30 -25.30
C PRO A 42 3.01 2.00 -24.97
N ASP A 43 2.99 1.05 -25.91
CA ASP A 43 2.28 -0.22 -25.75
C ASP A 43 2.66 -0.97 -24.48
N ALA A 44 3.93 -0.94 -24.08
CA ALA A 44 4.40 -1.61 -22.87
C ALA A 44 3.78 -1.02 -21.59
N TYR A 45 3.24 0.18 -21.64
CA TYR A 45 2.68 0.89 -20.48
C TYR A 45 1.16 0.95 -20.47
N LYS A 46 0.50 0.53 -21.55
CA LYS A 46 -0.96 0.67 -21.68
C LYS A 46 -1.74 -0.03 -20.59
N ASN A 47 -1.23 -1.15 -20.07
CA ASN A 47 -1.89 -1.92 -19.01
C ASN A 47 -1.49 -1.47 -17.60
N LYS A 48 -0.62 -0.49 -17.48
CA LYS A 48 -0.24 0.03 -16.17
C LYS A 48 -1.33 0.95 -15.63
N ILE A 49 -1.32 1.16 -14.31
CA ILE A 49 -2.37 1.91 -13.63
C ILE A 49 -2.10 3.42 -13.72
N MET A 50 -3.02 4.15 -14.32
CA MET A 50 -2.99 5.60 -14.36
C MET A 50 -3.55 6.19 -13.07
N HIS A 51 -4.59 5.54 -12.51
CA HIS A 51 -5.15 5.91 -11.21
C HIS A 51 -5.97 4.76 -10.64
N ALA A 52 -5.84 4.52 -9.35
CA ALA A 52 -6.67 3.54 -8.64
C ALA A 52 -6.89 3.98 -7.20
N THR A 53 -8.01 3.54 -6.63
CA THR A 53 -8.37 3.81 -5.25
C THR A 53 -8.70 2.51 -4.54
N LEU A 54 -8.05 2.27 -3.41
CA LEU A 54 -8.33 1.17 -2.50
C LEU A 54 -9.10 1.72 -1.31
N GLU A 55 -10.22 1.09 -0.97
CA GLU A 55 -10.95 1.37 0.26
C GLU A 55 -10.71 0.25 1.25
N ALA A 56 -10.24 0.59 2.44
CA ALA A 56 -9.99 -0.38 3.50
C ALA A 56 -10.09 0.30 4.86
N ARG A 57 -10.75 -0.37 5.80
CA ARG A 57 -10.81 0.04 7.20
C ARG A 57 -11.29 1.49 7.40
N GLY A 58 -12.21 1.96 6.54
CA GLY A 58 -12.76 3.31 6.60
C GLY A 58 -11.87 4.39 6.00
N HIS A 59 -10.80 3.99 5.32
CA HIS A 59 -9.86 4.92 4.69
C HIS A 59 -9.68 4.59 3.21
N GLN A 60 -9.12 5.55 2.48
CA GLN A 60 -8.78 5.37 1.08
C GLN A 60 -7.28 5.50 0.88
N LEU A 61 -6.73 4.64 0.03
CA LEU A 61 -5.35 4.72 -0.44
C LEU A 61 -5.41 4.81 -1.95
N MET A 62 -4.83 5.86 -2.49
CA MET A 62 -4.78 6.06 -3.94
C MET A 62 -3.41 5.72 -4.48
N ALA A 63 -3.36 5.32 -5.74
CA ALA A 63 -2.10 4.93 -6.35
C ALA A 63 -2.12 5.07 -7.87
N SER A 64 -0.92 5.20 -8.43
CA SER A 64 -0.69 5.08 -9.86
C SER A 64 0.68 4.49 -10.08
N ASP A 65 0.93 4.03 -11.31
CA ASP A 65 2.29 3.72 -11.74
C ASP A 65 2.94 5.01 -12.24
N MET A 66 4.25 5.11 -12.06
CA MET A 66 5.01 6.25 -12.58
C MET A 66 4.81 6.35 -14.09
N PRO A 67 4.67 7.58 -14.64
CA PRO A 67 4.59 7.75 -16.10
C PRO A 67 5.85 7.21 -16.79
N PRO A 68 5.72 6.79 -18.06
CA PRO A 68 6.87 6.31 -18.83
C PRO A 68 8.03 7.33 -18.83
N GLY A 69 9.24 6.84 -18.62
CA GLY A 69 10.43 7.68 -18.64
C GLY A 69 10.73 8.43 -17.36
N MET A 70 9.88 8.31 -16.34
CA MET A 70 10.12 8.93 -15.03
C MET A 70 10.64 7.87 -14.06
N PRO A 71 11.82 8.08 -13.44
CA PRO A 71 12.38 7.10 -12.51
C PRO A 71 11.62 7.10 -11.19
N HIS A 72 11.41 5.89 -10.64
CA HIS A 72 10.88 5.71 -9.29
C HIS A 72 12.03 5.81 -8.29
N LYS A 73 11.87 6.64 -7.26
CA LYS A 73 12.94 6.91 -6.28
C LYS A 73 12.78 6.17 -4.96
N GLY A 74 11.83 5.24 -4.89
CA GLY A 74 11.55 4.51 -3.65
C GLY A 74 10.62 5.28 -2.72
N TYR A 75 10.48 4.78 -1.47
CA TYR A 75 9.57 5.35 -0.48
C TYR A 75 10.37 5.68 0.78
N GLU A 76 10.46 6.96 1.09
CA GLU A 76 11.27 7.44 2.20
C GLU A 76 10.60 8.60 2.89
N GLY A 77 10.81 8.74 4.19
CA GLY A 77 10.34 9.90 4.94
C GLY A 77 8.90 9.86 5.37
N PHE A 78 8.22 8.69 5.23
CA PHE A 78 6.85 8.52 5.71
C PHE A 78 6.61 7.05 6.08
N THR A 79 5.53 6.79 6.79
CA THR A 79 5.09 5.44 7.14
C THR A 79 3.57 5.41 7.12
N LEU A 80 2.97 4.42 6.46
CA LEU A 80 1.54 4.23 6.52
C LEU A 80 1.19 3.51 7.82
N SER A 81 0.15 3.96 8.51
CA SER A 81 -0.25 3.41 9.79
C SER A 81 -1.63 2.78 9.72
N VAL A 82 -1.77 1.56 10.23
CA VAL A 82 -3.07 0.90 10.37
C VAL A 82 -3.31 0.54 11.83
N GLN A 83 -4.57 0.59 12.25
CA GLN A 83 -4.97 0.30 13.61
C GLN A 83 -5.62 -1.08 13.70
N GLY A 84 -5.17 -1.90 14.65
CA GLY A 84 -5.84 -3.13 15.01
C GLY A 84 -6.78 -2.88 16.18
N LYS A 85 -7.97 -3.45 16.15
CA LYS A 85 -8.95 -3.34 17.25
C LYS A 85 -8.57 -4.21 18.45
N SER A 86 -7.74 -5.21 18.20
CA SER A 86 -7.24 -6.13 19.22
C SER A 86 -5.81 -6.49 18.87
N VAL A 87 -5.10 -7.09 19.82
CA VAL A 87 -3.73 -7.56 19.59
C VAL A 87 -3.73 -8.67 18.53
N GLU A 88 -4.73 -9.56 18.57
CA GLU A 88 -4.85 -10.63 17.56
C GLU A 88 -5.05 -10.07 16.14
N GLU A 89 -5.93 -9.07 16.01
CA GLU A 89 -6.14 -8.44 14.71
C GLU A 89 -4.88 -7.71 14.24
N GLY A 90 -4.23 -6.98 15.15
CA GLY A 90 -2.99 -6.28 14.82
C GLY A 90 -1.89 -7.23 14.37
N LYS A 91 -1.73 -8.36 15.06
CA LYS A 91 -0.76 -9.38 14.69
C LYS A 91 -1.05 -9.95 13.30
N ARG A 92 -2.33 -10.22 13.00
CA ARG A 92 -2.75 -10.72 11.69
C ARG A 92 -2.42 -9.71 10.59
N LEU A 93 -2.74 -8.43 10.80
CA LEU A 93 -2.42 -7.37 9.85
C LEU A 93 -0.91 -7.27 9.63
N PHE A 94 -0.16 -7.30 10.73
CA PHE A 94 1.30 -7.20 10.69
C PHE A 94 1.93 -8.35 9.91
N ASP A 95 1.51 -9.58 10.20
CA ASP A 95 2.04 -10.76 9.53
C ASP A 95 1.68 -10.75 8.03
N ALA A 96 0.46 -10.35 7.69
CA ALA A 96 0.02 -10.28 6.29
C ALA A 96 0.82 -9.23 5.50
N LEU A 97 0.96 -8.03 6.06
CA LEU A 97 1.68 -6.93 5.38
C LEU A 97 3.17 -7.21 5.25
N SER A 98 3.77 -7.90 6.23
CA SER A 98 5.21 -8.18 6.22
C SER A 98 5.60 -9.38 5.35
N ALA A 99 4.63 -10.15 4.86
CA ALA A 99 4.91 -11.32 4.03
C ALA A 99 5.68 -10.93 2.75
N GLY A 100 6.84 -11.52 2.56
CA GLY A 100 7.73 -11.20 1.43
C GLY A 100 8.50 -9.88 1.59
N GLY A 101 8.27 -9.16 2.68
CA GLY A 101 8.94 -7.92 2.99
C GLY A 101 9.95 -8.08 4.12
N LYS A 102 10.10 -7.01 4.90
CA LYS A 102 11.09 -6.96 5.98
C LYS A 102 10.48 -6.36 7.24
N VAL A 103 10.62 -7.05 8.37
CA VAL A 103 10.26 -6.51 9.69
C VAL A 103 11.38 -5.59 10.16
N THR A 104 11.06 -4.32 10.44
CA THR A 104 12.02 -3.35 10.96
C THR A 104 11.91 -3.20 12.48
N MET A 105 10.70 -3.44 13.04
CA MET A 105 10.48 -3.49 14.48
C MET A 105 9.46 -4.59 14.76
N PRO A 106 9.85 -5.67 15.47
CA PRO A 106 8.93 -6.78 15.74
C PRO A 106 7.67 -6.33 16.46
N PHE A 107 6.53 -6.97 16.14
CA PHE A 107 5.25 -6.66 16.77
C PHE A 107 5.25 -7.11 18.23
N ALA A 108 5.09 -6.16 19.14
CA ALA A 108 5.13 -6.43 20.58
C ALA A 108 4.46 -5.30 21.36
N GLU A 109 4.16 -5.55 22.61
CA GLU A 109 3.66 -4.53 23.53
C GLU A 109 4.73 -3.47 23.78
N THR A 110 4.30 -2.22 23.87
CA THR A 110 5.15 -1.08 24.20
C THR A 110 4.47 -0.29 25.34
N PHE A 111 5.14 0.77 25.82
CA PHE A 111 4.52 1.59 26.88
C PHE A 111 3.33 2.41 26.36
N TRP A 112 3.20 2.62 25.05
CA TRP A 112 2.09 3.42 24.46
C TRP A 112 1.03 2.55 23.77
N ALA A 113 1.27 1.27 23.56
CA ALA A 113 0.35 0.43 22.79
C ALA A 113 0.36 -1.01 23.31
N LYS A 114 -0.80 -1.67 23.20
CA LYS A 114 -0.91 -3.11 23.50
C LYS A 114 -0.13 -3.94 22.50
N GLY A 115 -0.04 -3.45 21.27
CA GLY A 115 0.76 -4.07 20.23
C GLY A 115 1.20 -3.02 19.22
N PHE A 116 2.45 -3.08 18.81
CA PHE A 116 3.02 -2.16 17.85
C PHE A 116 4.16 -2.84 17.10
N GLY A 117 4.21 -2.63 15.81
CA GLY A 117 5.32 -3.12 14.99
C GLY A 117 5.49 -2.30 13.73
N MET A 118 6.66 -2.39 13.13
CA MET A 118 6.99 -1.69 11.89
C MET A 118 7.58 -2.65 10.89
N LEU A 119 7.29 -2.40 9.62
CA LEU A 119 7.74 -3.24 8.53
C LEU A 119 7.91 -2.43 7.26
N VAL A 120 8.62 -3.00 6.30
CA VAL A 120 8.63 -2.55 4.91
C VAL A 120 8.07 -3.70 4.11
N ASP A 121 7.01 -3.46 3.32
CA ASP A 121 6.37 -4.53 2.58
C ASP A 121 7.19 -4.98 1.37
N LYS A 122 6.74 -6.01 0.66
CA LYS A 122 7.49 -6.55 -0.48
C LYS A 122 7.60 -5.57 -1.66
N PHE A 123 6.83 -4.48 -1.64
CA PHE A 123 6.93 -3.42 -2.66
C PHE A 123 7.79 -2.26 -2.20
N GLY A 124 8.34 -2.31 -0.99
CA GLY A 124 9.20 -1.27 -0.44
C GLY A 124 8.47 -0.18 0.34
N VAL A 125 7.16 -0.30 0.54
CA VAL A 125 6.38 0.72 1.27
C VAL A 125 6.47 0.46 2.78
N PRO A 126 6.82 1.48 3.59
CA PRO A 126 6.90 1.32 5.04
C PRO A 126 5.53 1.40 5.70
N TRP A 127 5.28 0.51 6.66
CA TRP A 127 4.03 0.41 7.40
C TRP A 127 4.30 0.29 8.89
N MET A 128 3.35 0.76 9.69
CA MET A 128 3.29 0.43 11.12
C MET A 128 1.89 -0.08 11.44
N VAL A 129 1.83 -1.01 12.39
CA VAL A 129 0.57 -1.53 12.92
C VAL A 129 0.52 -1.20 14.39
N ASN A 130 -0.56 -0.56 14.82
CA ASN A 130 -0.72 -0.10 16.20
C ASN A 130 -2.04 -0.62 16.77
N CYS A 131 -1.99 -1.13 18.01
CA CYS A 131 -3.17 -1.52 18.78
C CYS A 131 -3.15 -0.72 20.07
N GLU A 132 -4.08 0.19 20.23
CA GLU A 132 -4.15 1.06 21.40
C GLU A 132 -4.51 0.28 22.66
N HIS A 133 -4.10 0.82 23.79
CA HIS A 133 -4.49 0.27 25.09
C HIS A 133 -5.99 0.39 25.34
#